data_a28bc1214b238fcab50fb83be3648d36
#
_entry.id   a28bc1214b238fcab50fb83be3648d36
#
_cell.length_a   1.000
_cell.length_b   1.000
_cell.length_c   1.000
_cell.angle_alpha   90.00
_cell.angle_beta   90.00
_cell.angle_gamma   90.00
#
_symmetry.space_group_name_H-M   'P 1'
#
loop_
_entity.id
_entity.type
_entity.pdbx_description
1 polymer ?
#
loop_
_entity_poly.entity_id
_entity_poly.type
_entity_poly.pdbx_seq_one_letter_code
_entity_poly.pdbx_strand_id
1 'polypeptide(L)'
;MVNAVIAIHGGAGAITRAQLSPEQEKRYIDALYAIVETGQRMLEAGESALNVVTEAVRLLEECPLFNAGIGSVFTRDETHELDACVMDGVTLKAGAVAGVSRLRNPVLAARLVMEASPHVLLAGEGAERFAFEHGMEPVSPDLFSTEERYQQLLEARTAGKTQLDHAAPLDETTKMGTVGAVALDKAGNLAAATSTGGMTNKLPGRVGDSPLPGAGCYANNATAAVSCTGTGEVFIRALAAYDITALMDYGGLSLSEACERVVMEKLPALGGVGGLIAVDREGNVALPFNSEGMYRAWGYAGDEPSTGIYRE
;
A
#
# COMPACT_ATOMS: atom_id res chain seq x y z
N MET A 1 26.24 -8.55 -10.28
CA MET A 1 24.88 -9.14 -10.34
C MET A 1 24.01 -8.23 -9.49
N VAL A 2 22.83 -7.85 -9.98
CA VAL A 2 21.89 -7.05 -9.23
C VAL A 2 21.37 -7.88 -8.04
N ASN A 3 21.42 -7.35 -6.82
CA ASN A 3 20.83 -8.01 -5.67
C ASN A 3 19.32 -7.81 -5.73
N ALA A 4 18.60 -8.84 -6.21
CA ALA A 4 17.16 -8.81 -6.25
C ALA A 4 16.60 -8.66 -4.81
N VAL A 5 15.60 -7.79 -4.64
CA VAL A 5 15.07 -7.44 -3.32
C VAL A 5 13.57 -7.17 -3.40
N ILE A 6 12.88 -7.49 -2.32
CA ILE A 6 11.49 -7.11 -2.08
C ILE A 6 11.39 -6.33 -0.77
N ALA A 7 10.54 -5.32 -0.74
CA ALA A 7 10.07 -4.69 0.50
C ALA A 7 8.54 -4.60 0.48
N ILE A 8 7.92 -4.78 1.65
CA ILE A 8 6.47 -4.67 1.84
C ILE A 8 6.12 -3.77 3.02
N HIS A 9 4.93 -3.18 3.00
CA HIS A 9 4.32 -2.56 4.17
C HIS A 9 2.89 -3.05 4.39
N GLY A 10 2.50 -3.12 5.65
CA GLY A 10 1.14 -3.43 6.11
C GLY A 10 0.41 -2.22 6.68
N GLY A 11 0.90 -0.99 6.40
CA GLY A 11 0.31 0.26 6.87
C GLY A 11 1.15 1.00 7.89
N ALA A 12 1.00 2.33 7.92
CA ALA A 12 1.59 3.22 8.91
C ALA A 12 0.49 3.93 9.72
N GLY A 13 0.79 4.34 10.95
CA GLY A 13 -0.16 5.04 11.81
C GLY A 13 0.26 5.12 13.27
N ALA A 14 -0.70 5.38 14.14
CA ALA A 14 -0.53 5.40 15.61
C ALA A 14 -0.37 3.98 16.16
N ILE A 15 0.72 3.32 15.83
CA ILE A 15 1.04 1.94 16.24
C ILE A 15 2.10 2.00 17.31
N THR A 16 1.68 1.93 18.58
CA THR A 16 2.59 1.98 19.73
C THR A 16 2.76 0.62 20.38
N ARG A 17 3.90 0.41 21.05
CA ARG A 17 4.15 -0.82 21.85
C ARG A 17 3.10 -1.04 22.94
N ALA A 18 2.48 0.03 23.44
CA ALA A 18 1.44 -0.05 24.49
C ALA A 18 0.10 -0.58 23.96
N GLN A 19 -0.15 -0.49 22.66
CA GLN A 19 -1.43 -0.89 22.04
C GLN A 19 -1.44 -2.34 21.56
N LEU A 20 -0.28 -2.95 21.35
CA LEU A 20 -0.17 -4.34 20.90
C LEU A 20 0.28 -5.23 22.05
N SER A 21 -0.43 -6.33 22.28
CA SER A 21 0.10 -7.40 23.12
C SER A 21 1.26 -8.09 22.41
N PRO A 22 2.20 -8.75 23.16
CA PRO A 22 3.28 -9.52 22.53
C PRO A 22 2.79 -10.57 21.54
N GLU A 23 1.62 -11.15 21.78
CA GLU A 23 1.00 -12.13 20.90
C GLU A 23 0.48 -11.49 19.61
N GLN A 24 -0.16 -10.32 19.70
CA GLN A 24 -0.60 -9.56 18.53
C GLN A 24 0.60 -9.09 17.71
N GLU A 25 1.64 -8.54 18.34
CA GLU A 25 2.88 -8.12 17.69
C GLU A 25 3.50 -9.29 16.91
N LYS A 26 3.60 -10.46 17.56
CA LYS A 26 4.13 -11.67 16.91
C LYS A 26 3.31 -12.07 15.68
N ARG A 27 1.98 -12.01 15.73
CA ARG A 27 1.12 -12.34 14.57
C ARG A 27 1.40 -11.44 13.36
N TYR A 28 1.59 -10.13 13.57
CA TYR A 28 1.96 -9.20 12.51
C TYR A 28 3.35 -9.51 11.94
N ILE A 29 4.33 -9.76 12.80
CA ILE A 29 5.70 -10.09 12.40
C ILE A 29 5.72 -11.39 11.60
N ASP A 30 5.07 -12.44 12.09
CA ASP A 30 5.01 -13.74 11.40
C ASP A 30 4.35 -13.62 10.01
N ALA A 31 3.27 -12.84 9.89
CA ALA A 31 2.60 -12.62 8.61
C ALA A 31 3.50 -11.86 7.62
N LEU A 32 4.13 -10.77 8.05
CA LEU A 32 5.05 -9.99 7.22
C LEU A 32 6.25 -10.84 6.78
N TYR A 33 6.82 -11.61 7.69
CA TYR A 33 7.95 -12.50 7.41
C TYR A 33 7.59 -13.52 6.32
N ALA A 34 6.48 -14.22 6.47
CA ALA A 34 6.04 -15.25 5.52
C ALA A 34 5.77 -14.69 4.11
N ILE A 35 5.24 -13.46 4.02
CA ILE A 35 4.95 -12.80 2.74
C ILE A 35 6.25 -12.39 2.04
N VAL A 36 7.19 -11.77 2.77
CA VAL A 36 8.51 -11.40 2.20
C VAL A 36 9.29 -12.63 1.79
N GLU A 37 9.33 -13.67 2.62
CA GLU A 37 10.00 -14.94 2.28
C GLU A 37 9.43 -15.55 1.00
N THR A 38 8.11 -15.45 0.78
CA THR A 38 7.48 -15.89 -0.47
C THR A 38 7.98 -15.06 -1.66
N GLY A 39 8.02 -13.74 -1.54
CA GLY A 39 8.55 -12.86 -2.59
C GLY A 39 10.03 -13.10 -2.89
N GLN A 40 10.85 -13.33 -1.87
CA GLN A 40 12.27 -13.69 -2.03
C GLN A 40 12.43 -14.99 -2.82
N ARG A 41 11.66 -16.04 -2.49
CA ARG A 41 11.69 -17.31 -3.23
C ARG A 41 11.28 -17.14 -4.70
N MET A 42 10.31 -16.27 -4.98
CA MET A 42 9.92 -15.94 -6.36
C MET A 42 11.07 -15.23 -7.09
N LEU A 43 11.73 -14.27 -6.46
CA LEU A 43 12.91 -13.59 -7.02
C LEU A 43 14.07 -14.58 -7.26
N GLU A 44 14.30 -15.51 -6.33
CA GLU A 44 15.29 -16.59 -6.50
C GLU A 44 15.00 -17.50 -7.69
N ALA A 45 13.72 -17.80 -7.90
CA ALA A 45 13.24 -18.57 -9.05
C ALA A 45 13.33 -17.80 -10.38
N GLY A 46 13.63 -16.48 -10.35
CA GLY A 46 13.74 -15.64 -11.54
C GLY A 46 12.42 -15.02 -11.99
N GLU A 47 11.41 -14.98 -11.14
CA GLU A 47 10.16 -14.27 -11.41
C GLU A 47 10.40 -12.76 -11.57
N SER A 48 9.58 -12.11 -12.40
CA SER A 48 9.65 -10.67 -12.60
C SER A 48 9.22 -9.90 -11.36
N ALA A 49 9.80 -8.70 -11.16
CA ALA A 49 9.39 -7.79 -10.08
C ALA A 49 7.88 -7.57 -10.06
N LEU A 50 7.25 -7.43 -11.23
CA LEU A 50 5.80 -7.24 -11.36
C LEU A 50 4.99 -8.43 -10.83
N ASN A 51 5.43 -9.68 -11.09
CA ASN A 51 4.80 -10.87 -10.53
C ASN A 51 4.95 -10.92 -9.01
N VAL A 52 6.16 -10.59 -8.52
CA VAL A 52 6.49 -10.60 -7.10
C VAL A 52 5.65 -9.60 -6.31
N VAL A 53 5.56 -8.33 -6.75
CA VAL A 53 4.76 -7.31 -6.02
C VAL A 53 3.27 -7.61 -6.08
N THR A 54 2.79 -8.14 -7.22
CA THR A 54 1.38 -8.52 -7.36
C THR A 54 1.03 -9.65 -6.39
N GLU A 55 1.86 -10.68 -6.30
CA GLU A 55 1.63 -11.80 -5.38
C GLU A 55 1.76 -11.38 -3.91
N ALA A 56 2.77 -10.58 -3.57
CA ALA A 56 2.94 -10.08 -2.21
C ALA A 56 1.72 -9.26 -1.74
N VAL A 57 1.20 -8.35 -2.58
CA VAL A 57 0.00 -7.57 -2.24
C VAL A 57 -1.24 -8.47 -2.21
N ARG A 58 -1.37 -9.46 -3.10
CA ARG A 58 -2.45 -10.45 -3.02
C ARG A 58 -2.45 -11.20 -1.68
N LEU A 59 -1.27 -11.61 -1.20
CA LEU A 59 -1.15 -12.26 0.11
C LEU A 59 -1.50 -11.32 1.27
N LEU A 60 -1.16 -10.04 1.16
CA LEU A 60 -1.56 -9.01 2.13
C LEU A 60 -3.08 -8.78 2.12
N GLU A 61 -3.74 -8.81 0.94
CA GLU A 61 -5.21 -8.72 0.80
C GLU A 61 -5.94 -9.96 1.38
N GLU A 62 -5.31 -11.12 1.41
CA GLU A 62 -5.87 -12.34 2.03
C GLU A 62 -5.64 -12.40 3.55
N CYS A 63 -4.80 -11.52 4.11
CA CYS A 63 -4.48 -11.49 5.52
C CYS A 63 -5.37 -10.52 6.30
N PRO A 64 -6.27 -11.00 7.19
CA PRO A 64 -7.23 -10.13 7.88
C PRO A 64 -6.61 -9.15 8.88
N LEU A 65 -5.29 -9.22 9.10
CA LEU A 65 -4.57 -8.29 9.98
C LEU A 65 -4.44 -6.90 9.36
N PHE A 66 -4.43 -6.80 8.02
CA PHE A 66 -4.16 -5.57 7.29
C PHE A 66 -5.42 -4.96 6.69
N ASN A 67 -5.37 -3.66 6.38
CA ASN A 67 -6.47 -2.92 5.78
C ASN A 67 -6.41 -2.99 4.24
N ALA A 68 -6.63 -4.17 3.70
CA ALA A 68 -6.78 -4.41 2.27
C ALA A 68 -7.48 -5.76 2.07
N GLY A 69 -8.33 -5.90 1.05
CA GLY A 69 -9.08 -7.14 0.84
C GLY A 69 -9.81 -7.60 2.11
N ILE A 70 -9.55 -8.84 2.56
CA ILE A 70 -10.09 -9.36 3.82
C ILE A 70 -9.49 -8.57 4.99
N GLY A 71 -10.33 -7.97 5.83
CA GLY A 71 -9.90 -7.09 6.92
C GLY A 71 -9.82 -5.62 6.56
N SER A 72 -10.34 -5.22 5.39
CA SER A 72 -10.51 -3.81 5.03
C SER A 72 -11.51 -3.11 5.93
N VAL A 73 -11.28 -1.80 6.10
CA VAL A 73 -12.14 -0.94 6.91
C VAL A 73 -13.50 -0.70 6.27
N PHE A 74 -14.46 -0.30 7.09
CA PHE A 74 -15.81 0.06 6.64
C PHE A 74 -15.90 1.54 6.25
N THR A 75 -16.73 1.81 5.24
CA THR A 75 -17.24 3.14 4.95
C THR A 75 -18.21 3.59 6.05
N ARG A 76 -18.63 4.86 5.99
CA ARG A 76 -19.66 5.40 6.89
C ARG A 76 -21.01 4.65 6.79
N ASP A 77 -21.29 4.06 5.63
CA ASP A 77 -22.56 3.37 5.36
C ASP A 77 -22.46 1.85 5.60
N GLU A 78 -21.43 1.41 6.35
CA GLU A 78 -21.19 -0.01 6.70
C GLU A 78 -20.93 -0.91 5.49
N THR A 79 -20.34 -0.34 4.44
CA THR A 79 -19.93 -1.06 3.23
C THR A 79 -18.41 -1.08 3.12
N HIS A 80 -17.88 -1.87 2.17
CA HIS A 80 -16.47 -1.87 1.81
C HIS A 80 -16.29 -1.31 0.40
N GLU A 81 -15.32 -0.43 0.24
CA GLU A 81 -14.86 0.08 -1.05
C GLU A 81 -13.34 -0.02 -1.07
N LEU A 82 -12.83 -0.79 -2.02
CA LEU A 82 -11.42 -1.17 -2.12
C LEU A 82 -10.77 -0.49 -3.31
N ASP A 83 -9.50 -0.15 -3.15
CA ASP A 83 -8.68 0.50 -4.17
C ASP A 83 -7.36 -0.28 -4.32
N ALA A 84 -6.83 -0.39 -5.55
CA ALA A 84 -5.52 -0.97 -5.80
C ALA A 84 -4.87 -0.40 -7.05
N CYS A 85 -3.53 -0.45 -7.08
CA CYS A 85 -2.70 -0.07 -8.22
C CYS A 85 -1.52 -1.02 -8.36
N VAL A 86 -1.12 -1.27 -9.60
CA VAL A 86 0.17 -1.88 -9.95
C VAL A 86 0.86 -1.04 -11.01
N MET A 87 2.18 -0.99 -10.99
CA MET A 87 2.97 -0.29 -12.01
C MET A 87 4.26 -1.03 -12.34
N ASP A 88 4.52 -1.16 -13.64
CA ASP A 88 5.72 -1.75 -14.21
C ASP A 88 6.76 -0.66 -14.53
N GLY A 89 7.92 -0.74 -13.90
CA GLY A 89 9.00 0.23 -14.08
C GLY A 89 9.70 0.19 -15.43
N VAL A 90 9.56 -0.93 -16.17
CA VAL A 90 10.16 -1.07 -17.51
C VAL A 90 9.41 -0.25 -18.54
N THR A 91 8.10 -0.41 -18.57
CA THR A 91 7.23 0.13 -19.61
C THR A 91 6.48 1.38 -19.18
N LEU A 92 6.52 1.70 -17.90
CA LEU A 92 5.69 2.70 -17.21
C LEU A 92 4.19 2.41 -17.35
N LYS A 93 3.79 1.21 -17.76
CA LYS A 93 2.40 0.80 -17.74
C LYS A 93 1.93 0.68 -16.30
N ALA A 94 0.73 1.15 -16.06
CA ALA A 94 0.05 1.03 -14.79
C ALA A 94 -1.37 0.54 -14.99
N GLY A 95 -1.91 -0.12 -13.97
CA GLY A 95 -3.31 -0.48 -13.91
C GLY A 95 -3.83 -0.26 -12.50
N ALA A 96 -5.06 0.22 -12.39
CA ALA A 96 -5.66 0.52 -11.11
C ALA A 96 -7.17 0.28 -11.12
N VAL A 97 -7.70 -0.04 -9.94
CA VAL A 97 -9.14 -0.07 -9.66
C VAL A 97 -9.44 0.76 -8.41
N ALA A 98 -10.58 1.44 -8.40
CA ALA A 98 -11.01 2.26 -7.28
C ALA A 98 -12.49 2.05 -6.95
N GLY A 99 -12.84 2.02 -5.65
CA GLY A 99 -14.20 1.91 -5.17
C GLY A 99 -14.89 0.59 -5.54
N VAL A 100 -14.14 -0.51 -5.60
CA VAL A 100 -14.68 -1.85 -5.88
C VAL A 100 -15.08 -2.56 -4.59
N SER A 101 -16.12 -3.36 -4.63
CA SER A 101 -16.71 -4.01 -3.44
C SER A 101 -16.93 -5.52 -3.59
N ARG A 102 -16.71 -6.08 -4.79
CA ARG A 102 -17.01 -7.47 -5.11
C ARG A 102 -15.85 -8.23 -5.73
N LEU A 103 -14.66 -7.66 -5.70
CA LEU A 103 -13.41 -8.27 -6.18
C LEU A 103 -12.60 -8.76 -5.00
N ARG A 104 -12.39 -10.08 -4.90
CA ARG A 104 -11.66 -10.70 -3.80
C ARG A 104 -10.26 -10.10 -3.63
N ASN A 105 -9.55 -9.93 -4.74
CA ASN A 105 -8.20 -9.38 -4.80
C ASN A 105 -8.16 -8.18 -5.75
N PRO A 106 -8.39 -6.95 -5.28
CA PRO A 106 -8.33 -5.75 -6.10
C PRO A 106 -7.02 -5.58 -6.87
N VAL A 107 -5.88 -6.01 -6.30
CA VAL A 107 -4.57 -5.95 -6.98
C VAL A 107 -4.53 -6.78 -8.25
N LEU A 108 -5.20 -7.94 -8.31
CA LEU A 108 -5.29 -8.75 -9.52
C LEU A 108 -6.16 -8.06 -10.59
N ALA A 109 -7.24 -7.38 -10.18
CA ALA A 109 -8.04 -6.58 -11.10
C ALA A 109 -7.27 -5.37 -11.62
N ALA A 110 -6.51 -4.69 -10.77
CA ALA A 110 -5.61 -3.61 -11.19
C ALA A 110 -4.60 -4.11 -12.24
N ARG A 111 -4.00 -5.27 -12.01
CA ARG A 111 -3.11 -5.92 -12.98
C ARG A 111 -3.82 -6.23 -14.29
N LEU A 112 -5.02 -6.76 -14.23
CA LEU A 112 -5.84 -7.07 -15.40
C LEU A 112 -6.16 -5.81 -16.22
N VAL A 113 -6.48 -4.69 -15.57
CA VAL A 113 -6.67 -3.39 -16.25
C VAL A 113 -5.43 -3.00 -17.05
N MET A 114 -4.23 -3.14 -16.47
CA MET A 114 -2.96 -2.83 -17.14
C MET A 114 -2.69 -3.72 -18.35
N GLU A 115 -3.01 -5.02 -18.26
CA GLU A 115 -2.64 -6.03 -19.26
C GLU A 115 -3.69 -6.18 -20.38
N ALA A 116 -4.97 -6.04 -20.06
CA ALA A 116 -6.09 -6.37 -20.95
C ALA A 116 -6.92 -5.16 -21.41
N SER A 117 -6.52 -3.94 -21.04
CA SER A 117 -7.24 -2.73 -21.48
C SER A 117 -6.29 -1.61 -21.93
N PRO A 118 -6.77 -0.63 -22.70
CA PRO A 118 -6.01 0.59 -23.01
C PRO A 118 -6.06 1.62 -21.88
N HIS A 119 -6.77 1.34 -20.79
CA HIS A 119 -7.00 2.27 -19.69
C HIS A 119 -5.98 2.04 -18.57
N VAL A 120 -5.78 3.07 -17.74
CA VAL A 120 -4.95 2.97 -16.54
C VAL A 120 -5.80 2.72 -15.29
N LEU A 121 -6.96 3.35 -15.19
CA LEU A 121 -7.81 3.31 -13.99
C LEU A 121 -9.27 3.08 -14.37
N LEU A 122 -9.88 2.08 -13.77
CA LEU A 122 -11.32 1.84 -13.81
C LEU A 122 -11.90 1.96 -12.39
N ALA A 123 -13.17 2.35 -12.25
CA ALA A 123 -13.78 2.60 -10.95
C ALA A 123 -15.17 1.94 -10.81
N GLY A 124 -15.52 1.56 -9.57
CA GLY A 124 -16.82 1.07 -9.15
C GLY A 124 -17.33 -0.11 -9.97
N GLU A 125 -18.63 -0.13 -10.26
CA GLU A 125 -19.28 -1.20 -11.02
C GLU A 125 -18.69 -1.40 -12.43
N GLY A 126 -18.13 -0.36 -13.03
CA GLY A 126 -17.47 -0.46 -14.34
C GLY A 126 -16.18 -1.30 -14.25
N ALA A 127 -15.40 -1.13 -13.19
CA ALA A 127 -14.21 -1.93 -12.94
C ALA A 127 -14.58 -3.39 -12.63
N GLU A 128 -15.59 -3.62 -11.81
CA GLU A 128 -16.08 -4.96 -11.47
C GLU A 128 -16.60 -5.71 -12.70
N ARG A 129 -17.42 -5.06 -13.53
CA ARG A 129 -17.92 -5.65 -14.77
C ARG A 129 -16.77 -6.05 -15.69
N PHE A 130 -15.78 -5.16 -15.88
CA PHE A 130 -14.59 -5.47 -16.67
C PHE A 130 -13.86 -6.69 -16.14
N ALA A 131 -13.65 -6.78 -14.82
CA ALA A 131 -12.99 -7.91 -14.18
C ALA A 131 -13.78 -9.22 -14.36
N PHE A 132 -15.10 -9.19 -14.22
CA PHE A 132 -15.96 -10.37 -14.40
C PHE A 132 -16.00 -10.84 -15.85
N GLU A 133 -16.06 -9.93 -16.83
CA GLU A 133 -15.97 -10.24 -18.25
C GLU A 133 -14.64 -10.93 -18.62
N HIS A 134 -13.59 -10.73 -17.81
CA HIS A 134 -12.28 -11.36 -17.97
C HIS A 134 -12.05 -12.56 -17.03
N GLY A 135 -13.10 -13.11 -16.43
CA GLY A 135 -13.07 -14.38 -15.71
C GLY A 135 -12.78 -14.29 -14.20
N MET A 136 -12.76 -13.08 -13.62
CA MET A 136 -12.76 -12.97 -12.15
C MET A 136 -14.14 -13.30 -11.60
N GLU A 137 -14.18 -14.03 -10.48
CA GLU A 137 -15.44 -14.41 -9.83
C GLU A 137 -15.87 -13.33 -8.83
N PRO A 138 -17.17 -12.93 -8.82
CA PRO A 138 -17.67 -11.99 -7.83
C PRO A 138 -17.74 -12.64 -6.44
N VAL A 139 -17.43 -11.87 -5.41
CA VAL A 139 -17.61 -12.28 -4.01
C VAL A 139 -18.68 -11.45 -3.31
N SER A 140 -19.22 -11.98 -2.20
CA SER A 140 -20.04 -11.15 -1.30
C SER A 140 -19.16 -10.13 -0.59
N PRO A 141 -19.58 -8.86 -0.45
CA PRO A 141 -18.87 -7.86 0.34
C PRO A 141 -18.62 -8.27 1.80
N ASP A 142 -19.44 -9.15 2.37
CA ASP A 142 -19.26 -9.67 3.74
C ASP A 142 -17.92 -10.42 3.91
N LEU A 143 -17.32 -10.89 2.82
CA LEU A 143 -16.00 -11.54 2.83
C LEU A 143 -14.93 -10.64 3.47
N PHE A 144 -15.05 -9.34 3.30
CA PHE A 144 -14.03 -8.37 3.76
C PHE A 144 -14.20 -8.00 5.22
N SER A 145 -15.37 -8.29 5.80
CA SER A 145 -15.76 -7.88 7.14
C SER A 145 -15.02 -8.65 8.22
N THR A 146 -14.55 -7.94 9.25
CA THR A 146 -14.07 -8.53 10.50
C THR A 146 -14.70 -7.80 11.68
N GLU A 147 -14.90 -8.50 12.79
CA GLU A 147 -15.42 -7.90 14.01
C GLU A 147 -14.54 -6.73 14.51
N GLU A 148 -13.22 -6.86 14.42
CA GLU A 148 -12.29 -5.79 14.79
C GLU A 148 -12.54 -4.52 13.98
N ARG A 149 -12.73 -4.63 12.65
CA ARG A 149 -12.99 -3.46 11.78
C ARG A 149 -14.36 -2.84 12.04
N TYR A 150 -15.34 -3.64 12.37
CA TYR A 150 -16.67 -3.14 12.74
C TYR A 150 -16.63 -2.34 14.05
N GLN A 151 -15.93 -2.83 15.06
CA GLN A 151 -15.73 -2.10 16.32
C GLN A 151 -14.99 -0.77 16.10
N GLN A 152 -13.97 -0.75 15.25
CA GLN A 152 -13.26 0.48 14.86
C GLN A 152 -14.20 1.50 14.20
N LEU A 153 -15.16 1.06 13.37
CA LEU A 153 -16.18 1.95 12.80
C LEU A 153 -17.06 2.57 13.88
N LEU A 154 -17.53 1.77 14.84
CA LEU A 154 -18.38 2.26 15.94
C LEU A 154 -17.65 3.30 16.81
N GLU A 155 -16.37 3.06 17.11
CA GLU A 155 -15.50 4.00 17.81
C GLU A 155 -15.33 5.32 17.02
N ALA A 156 -15.00 5.22 15.72
CA ALA A 156 -14.83 6.38 14.85
C ALA A 156 -16.12 7.22 14.73
N ARG A 157 -17.29 6.57 14.64
CA ARG A 157 -18.60 7.27 14.63
C ARG A 157 -18.87 8.01 15.93
N THR A 158 -18.50 7.41 17.06
CA THR A 158 -18.67 8.02 18.37
C THR A 158 -17.77 9.25 18.54
N ALA A 159 -16.51 9.15 18.15
CA ALA A 159 -15.56 10.26 18.12
C ALA A 159 -16.00 11.36 17.14
N GLY A 160 -16.44 11.02 15.94
CA GLY A 160 -16.91 11.99 14.93
C GLY A 160 -18.15 12.76 15.31
N LYS A 161 -19.01 12.25 16.22
CA LYS A 161 -20.12 13.02 16.79
C LYS A 161 -19.65 14.19 17.66
N THR A 162 -18.45 14.13 18.20
CA THR A 162 -17.83 15.19 19.00
C THR A 162 -17.02 16.19 18.14
N GLN A 163 -16.76 15.90 16.87
CA GLN A 163 -15.84 16.65 15.99
C GLN A 163 -16.51 17.28 14.76
N LEU A 164 -17.80 17.50 14.76
CA LEU A 164 -18.48 18.31 13.73
C LEU A 164 -18.14 19.81 13.79
N ASP A 165 -17.14 20.19 14.57
CA ASP A 165 -16.58 21.53 14.60
C ASP A 165 -15.31 21.59 13.72
N HIS A 166 -15.31 22.51 12.77
CA HIS A 166 -14.45 22.61 11.58
C HIS A 166 -12.96 22.87 11.83
N ALA A 167 -12.36 22.53 12.98
CA ALA A 167 -11.00 22.94 13.32
C ALA A 167 -10.11 21.90 14.02
N ALA A 168 -10.48 20.61 14.07
CA ALA A 168 -9.59 19.61 14.65
C ALA A 168 -8.69 18.97 13.57
N PRO A 169 -7.39 18.77 13.81
CA PRO A 169 -6.55 17.92 12.99
C PRO A 169 -7.19 16.53 12.90
N LEU A 170 -7.09 15.88 11.74
CA LEU A 170 -7.48 14.48 11.57
C LEU A 170 -6.80 13.67 12.68
N ASP A 171 -7.62 13.10 13.59
CA ASP A 171 -7.12 12.41 14.77
C ASP A 171 -6.21 11.24 14.33
N GLU A 172 -4.96 11.20 14.81
CA GLU A 172 -3.98 10.15 14.54
C GLU A 172 -4.45 8.76 15.02
N THR A 173 -5.54 8.71 15.81
CA THR A 173 -6.16 7.47 16.30
C THR A 173 -6.97 6.74 15.24
N THR A 174 -7.29 7.37 14.12
CA THR A 174 -7.92 6.67 12.99
C THR A 174 -6.86 5.78 12.34
N LYS A 175 -6.90 4.48 12.64
CA LYS A 175 -5.95 3.50 12.06
C LYS A 175 -6.03 3.58 10.54
N MET A 176 -5.08 4.26 9.95
CA MET A 176 -4.84 4.24 8.52
C MET A 176 -3.97 3.02 8.22
N GLY A 177 -4.39 2.21 7.30
CA GLY A 177 -3.60 1.06 6.88
C GLY A 177 -3.79 0.86 5.39
N THR A 178 -2.73 0.90 4.65
CA THR A 178 -2.65 0.56 3.24
C THR A 178 -1.57 -0.48 3.15
N VAL A 179 -1.72 -1.48 2.31
CA VAL A 179 -0.67 -2.47 2.05
C VAL A 179 0.04 -2.19 0.75
N GLY A 180 1.30 -2.58 0.66
CA GLY A 180 2.03 -2.43 -0.59
C GLY A 180 3.31 -3.24 -0.65
N ALA A 181 3.82 -3.36 -1.86
CA ALA A 181 5.07 -4.04 -2.17
C ALA A 181 5.83 -3.30 -3.26
N VAL A 182 7.14 -3.30 -3.16
CA VAL A 182 8.08 -2.86 -4.20
C VAL A 182 9.16 -3.93 -4.37
N ALA A 183 9.61 -4.15 -5.59
CA ALA A 183 10.65 -5.14 -5.86
C ALA A 183 11.59 -4.73 -6.99
N LEU A 184 12.82 -5.22 -6.89
CA LEU A 184 13.81 -5.24 -7.95
C LEU A 184 14.12 -6.71 -8.27
N ASP A 185 13.96 -7.12 -9.52
CA ASP A 185 14.25 -8.50 -9.96
C ASP A 185 15.71 -8.69 -10.42
N LYS A 186 16.08 -9.95 -10.71
CA LYS A 186 17.42 -10.32 -11.17
C LYS A 186 17.80 -9.70 -12.53
N ALA A 187 16.79 -9.29 -13.32
CA ALA A 187 17.02 -8.60 -14.60
C ALA A 187 17.20 -7.08 -14.43
N GLY A 188 17.08 -6.57 -13.21
CA GLY A 188 17.20 -5.15 -12.90
C GLY A 188 15.91 -4.35 -13.16
N ASN A 189 14.76 -5.02 -13.17
CA ASN A 189 13.47 -4.38 -13.37
C ASN A 189 12.79 -4.08 -12.03
N LEU A 190 12.16 -2.92 -11.96
CA LEU A 190 11.42 -2.43 -10.81
C LEU A 190 9.91 -2.56 -11.02
N ALA A 191 9.18 -2.83 -9.96
CA ALA A 191 7.73 -2.78 -9.94
C ALA A 191 7.21 -2.35 -8.57
N ALA A 192 6.00 -1.79 -8.54
CA ALA A 192 5.27 -1.41 -7.34
C ALA A 192 3.82 -1.90 -7.40
N ALA A 193 3.26 -2.23 -6.25
CA ALA A 193 1.84 -2.49 -6.07
C ALA A 193 1.37 -1.94 -4.72
N THR A 194 0.13 -1.44 -4.68
CA THR A 194 -0.48 -0.87 -3.48
C THR A 194 -1.96 -1.22 -3.45
N SER A 195 -2.51 -1.57 -2.28
CA SER A 195 -3.94 -1.90 -2.10
C SER A 195 -4.45 -1.43 -0.75
N THR A 196 -5.74 -1.07 -0.67
CA THR A 196 -6.33 -0.52 0.55
C THR A 196 -7.85 -0.64 0.61
N GLY A 197 -8.40 -0.68 1.84
CA GLY A 197 -9.80 -0.36 2.13
C GLY A 197 -10.06 1.13 2.39
N GLY A 198 -9.01 1.96 2.37
CA GLY A 198 -9.09 3.39 2.66
C GLY A 198 -9.07 3.71 4.17
N MET A 199 -9.83 4.71 4.59
CA MET A 199 -9.94 5.16 5.98
C MET A 199 -11.22 4.66 6.63
N THR A 200 -11.15 4.28 7.91
CA THR A 200 -12.33 3.94 8.70
C THR A 200 -13.33 5.11 8.72
N ASN A 201 -14.60 4.80 8.51
CA ASN A 201 -15.67 5.80 8.45
C ASN A 201 -15.56 6.81 7.28
N LYS A 202 -14.82 6.45 6.22
CA LYS A 202 -14.75 7.27 5.00
C LYS A 202 -16.13 7.47 4.37
N LEU A 203 -16.32 8.59 3.68
CA LEU A 203 -17.50 8.78 2.84
C LEU A 203 -17.51 7.74 1.71
N PRO A 204 -18.66 7.14 1.37
CA PRO A 204 -18.78 6.35 0.15
C PRO A 204 -18.31 7.15 -1.07
N GLY A 205 -17.52 6.50 -1.93
CA GLY A 205 -16.90 7.14 -3.09
C GLY A 205 -15.60 7.89 -2.80
N ARG A 206 -15.12 7.95 -1.54
CA ARG A 206 -13.79 8.51 -1.23
C ARG A 206 -12.70 7.59 -1.75
N VAL A 207 -11.84 8.12 -2.59
CA VAL A 207 -10.63 7.47 -3.10
C VAL A 207 -9.39 8.17 -2.51
N GLY A 208 -8.45 7.39 -1.99
CA GLY A 208 -7.16 7.85 -1.48
C GLY A 208 -6.07 7.86 -2.56
N ASP A 209 -4.83 7.91 -2.11
CA ASP A 209 -3.63 7.90 -2.96
C ASP A 209 -3.33 6.53 -3.60
N SER A 210 -3.75 5.45 -2.95
CA SER A 210 -3.34 4.08 -3.30
C SER A 210 -3.60 3.68 -4.77
N PRO A 211 -4.76 3.99 -5.40
CA PRO A 211 -5.03 3.63 -6.79
C PRO A 211 -4.48 4.64 -7.79
N LEU A 212 -3.81 5.72 -7.35
CA LEU A 212 -3.36 6.80 -8.21
C LEU A 212 -1.86 6.67 -8.50
N PRO A 213 -1.47 6.28 -9.73
CA PRO A 213 -0.06 6.26 -10.13
C PRO A 213 0.61 7.64 -9.90
N GLY A 214 1.73 7.63 -9.19
CA GLY A 214 2.45 8.84 -8.79
C GLY A 214 2.08 9.38 -7.42
N ALA A 215 0.90 9.07 -6.88
CA ALA A 215 0.53 9.48 -5.52
C ALA A 215 0.87 8.39 -4.50
N GLY A 216 0.26 7.21 -4.59
CA GLY A 216 0.44 6.11 -3.65
C GLY A 216 1.25 4.93 -4.20
N CYS A 217 1.42 4.84 -5.51
CA CYS A 217 2.10 3.75 -6.19
C CYS A 217 2.85 4.30 -7.40
N TYR A 218 4.15 4.01 -7.52
CA TYR A 218 4.93 4.41 -8.70
C TYR A 218 6.12 3.49 -8.91
N ALA A 219 6.48 3.21 -10.18
CA ALA A 219 7.69 2.49 -10.52
C ALA A 219 8.29 3.00 -11.83
N ASN A 220 9.62 3.19 -11.83
CA ASN A 220 10.40 3.58 -13.01
C ASN A 220 11.81 3.01 -12.89
N ASN A 221 12.21 2.21 -13.87
CA ASN A 221 13.55 1.59 -13.91
C ASN A 221 14.69 2.62 -13.94
N ALA A 222 14.43 3.87 -14.33
CA ALA A 222 15.45 4.91 -14.29
C ALA A 222 15.77 5.38 -12.87
N THR A 223 14.85 5.19 -11.92
CA THR A 223 14.94 5.72 -10.55
C THR A 223 14.59 4.69 -9.48
N ALA A 224 13.31 4.57 -9.11
CA ALA A 224 12.85 3.71 -8.01
C ALA A 224 11.43 3.19 -8.21
N ALA A 225 11.09 2.15 -7.43
CA ALA A 225 9.71 1.73 -7.14
C ALA A 225 9.32 2.20 -5.73
N VAL A 226 8.12 2.74 -5.58
CA VAL A 226 7.61 3.36 -4.35
C VAL A 226 6.16 2.92 -4.08
N SER A 227 5.86 2.55 -2.83
CA SER A 227 4.50 2.31 -2.35
C SER A 227 4.29 3.05 -1.02
N CYS A 228 3.20 3.84 -0.95
CA CYS A 228 2.92 4.76 0.13
C CYS A 228 1.78 4.28 1.04
N THR A 229 1.77 4.78 2.27
CA THR A 229 0.71 4.56 3.26
C THR A 229 0.61 5.76 4.21
N GLY A 230 -0.60 6.27 4.44
CA GLY A 230 -0.79 7.42 5.34
C GLY A 230 -2.03 8.25 5.01
N THR A 231 -1.96 9.57 5.27
CA THR A 231 -3.03 10.53 4.99
C THR A 231 -3.18 10.72 3.48
N GLY A 232 -4.02 9.89 2.84
CA GLY A 232 -4.16 9.80 1.38
C GLY A 232 -4.36 11.14 0.68
N GLU A 233 -5.15 12.05 1.26
CA GLU A 233 -5.41 13.38 0.75
C GLU A 233 -4.13 14.23 0.61
N VAL A 234 -3.18 14.05 1.53
CA VAL A 234 -1.89 14.76 1.48
C VAL A 234 -0.96 14.11 0.47
N PHE A 235 -0.91 12.78 0.44
CA PHE A 235 -0.10 12.03 -0.52
C PHE A 235 -0.54 12.32 -1.98
N ILE A 236 -1.86 12.45 -2.24
CA ILE A 236 -2.40 12.89 -3.54
C ILE A 236 -1.91 14.31 -3.88
N ARG A 237 -2.07 15.27 -2.98
CA ARG A 237 -1.70 16.67 -3.21
C ARG A 237 -0.20 16.86 -3.40
N ALA A 238 0.61 16.04 -2.74
CA ALA A 238 2.06 16.04 -2.86
C ALA A 238 2.58 15.22 -4.05
N LEU A 239 1.75 14.35 -4.67
CA LEU A 239 2.19 13.32 -5.61
C LEU A 239 3.38 12.52 -5.06
N ALA A 240 3.25 12.05 -3.81
CA ALA A 240 4.37 11.67 -2.96
C ALA A 240 5.27 10.59 -3.58
N ALA A 241 4.71 9.56 -4.22
CA ALA A 241 5.50 8.50 -4.85
C ALA A 241 6.31 9.02 -6.04
N TYR A 242 5.71 9.86 -6.90
CA TYR A 242 6.41 10.46 -8.05
C TYR A 242 7.42 11.52 -7.61
N ASP A 243 7.14 12.32 -6.59
CA ASP A 243 8.04 13.37 -6.11
C ASP A 243 9.40 12.81 -5.67
N ILE A 244 9.42 11.60 -5.05
CA ILE A 244 10.67 10.90 -4.73
C ILE A 244 11.47 10.62 -5.99
N THR A 245 10.85 10.03 -6.99
CA THR A 245 11.53 9.68 -8.25
C THR A 245 11.97 10.92 -9.01
N ALA A 246 11.19 12.01 -8.96
CA ALA A 246 11.55 13.30 -9.54
C ALA A 246 12.75 13.96 -8.81
N LEU A 247 12.83 13.87 -7.49
CA LEU A 247 13.99 14.33 -6.71
C LEU A 247 15.27 13.55 -7.06
N MET A 248 15.14 12.25 -7.34
CA MET A 248 16.26 11.44 -7.82
C MET A 248 16.67 11.84 -9.23
N ASP A 249 15.72 11.90 -10.17
CA ASP A 249 15.97 12.11 -11.60
C ASP A 249 16.42 13.53 -11.90
N TYR A 250 15.69 14.54 -11.43
CA TYR A 250 15.94 15.95 -11.69
C TYR A 250 16.79 16.63 -10.62
N GLY A 251 16.68 16.17 -9.38
CA GLY A 251 17.40 16.73 -8.24
C GLY A 251 18.74 16.08 -7.95
N GLY A 252 19.01 14.89 -8.54
CA GLY A 252 20.24 14.13 -8.32
C GLY A 252 20.41 13.59 -6.90
N LEU A 253 19.30 13.48 -6.13
CA LEU A 253 19.34 12.94 -4.78
C LEU A 253 19.43 11.41 -4.81
N SER A 254 20.06 10.83 -3.78
CA SER A 254 19.97 9.39 -3.50
C SER A 254 18.54 9.01 -3.09
N LEU A 255 18.21 7.73 -3.15
CA LEU A 255 16.92 7.21 -2.70
C LEU A 255 16.61 7.63 -1.26
N SER A 256 17.57 7.46 -0.35
CA SER A 256 17.39 7.80 1.07
C SER A 256 17.10 9.29 1.27
N GLU A 257 17.88 10.19 0.63
CA GLU A 257 17.69 11.64 0.74
C GLU A 257 16.34 12.08 0.16
N ALA A 258 15.95 11.52 -1.00
CA ALA A 258 14.67 11.83 -1.63
C ALA A 258 13.49 11.38 -0.76
N CYS A 259 13.55 10.15 -0.25
CA CYS A 259 12.54 9.59 0.65
C CYS A 259 12.42 10.39 1.95
N GLU A 260 13.54 10.71 2.58
CA GLU A 260 13.56 11.48 3.83
C GLU A 260 13.00 12.88 3.64
N ARG A 261 13.37 13.58 2.56
CA ARG A 261 12.83 14.90 2.21
C ARG A 261 11.31 14.88 2.04
N VAL A 262 10.77 13.87 1.37
CA VAL A 262 9.32 13.79 1.18
C VAL A 262 8.62 13.44 2.49
N VAL A 263 9.06 12.40 3.20
CA VAL A 263 8.36 11.87 4.38
C VAL A 263 8.56 12.72 5.62
N MET A 264 9.77 13.26 5.83
CA MET A 264 10.12 13.97 7.08
C MET A 264 9.96 15.49 6.97
N GLU A 265 9.92 16.07 5.76
CA GLU A 265 9.81 17.52 5.57
C GLU A 265 8.53 17.91 4.83
N LYS A 266 8.30 17.40 3.59
CA LYS A 266 7.19 17.86 2.74
C LYS A 266 5.83 17.42 3.25
N LEU A 267 5.66 16.15 3.60
CA LEU A 267 4.37 15.65 4.09
C LEU A 267 3.95 16.31 5.41
N PRO A 268 4.81 16.42 6.45
CA PRO A 268 4.48 17.13 7.67
C PRO A 268 4.14 18.62 7.46
N ALA A 269 4.81 19.31 6.55
CA ALA A 269 4.50 20.69 6.21
C ALA A 269 3.09 20.88 5.63
N LEU A 270 2.51 19.82 5.06
CA LEU A 270 1.14 19.77 4.55
C LEU A 270 0.14 19.15 5.55
N GLY A 271 0.60 18.80 6.77
CA GLY A 271 -0.18 18.11 7.78
C GLY A 271 -0.35 16.59 7.52
N GLY A 272 0.53 15.99 6.73
CA GLY A 272 0.48 14.57 6.40
C GLY A 272 1.27 13.69 7.35
N VAL A 273 0.66 12.56 7.74
CA VAL A 273 1.26 11.51 8.55
C VAL A 273 1.24 10.20 7.76
N GLY A 274 2.33 9.44 7.85
CA GLY A 274 2.44 8.14 7.20
C GLY A 274 3.89 7.76 6.90
N GLY A 275 4.06 6.91 5.91
CA GLY A 275 5.35 6.42 5.46
C GLY A 275 5.28 5.80 4.07
N LEU A 276 6.37 5.21 3.67
CA LEU A 276 6.47 4.52 2.39
C LEU A 276 7.57 3.47 2.43
N ILE A 277 7.55 2.61 1.44
CA ILE A 277 8.66 1.73 1.11
C ILE A 277 9.14 2.07 -0.29
N ALA A 278 10.44 2.01 -0.50
CA ALA A 278 11.05 2.26 -1.80
C ALA A 278 12.28 1.39 -2.05
N VAL A 279 12.47 1.02 -3.31
CA VAL A 279 13.65 0.30 -3.79
C VAL A 279 14.14 0.96 -5.06
N ASP A 280 15.43 1.28 -5.16
CA ASP A 280 16.02 1.84 -6.38
C ASP A 280 16.61 0.74 -7.31
N ARG A 281 17.09 1.18 -8.45
CA ARG A 281 17.68 0.31 -9.47
C ARG A 281 19.02 -0.34 -9.06
N GLU A 282 19.68 0.18 -8.02
CA GLU A 282 20.89 -0.38 -7.42
C GLU A 282 20.55 -1.42 -6.33
N GLY A 283 19.29 -1.54 -5.92
CA GLY A 283 18.82 -2.44 -4.87
C GLY A 283 18.90 -1.83 -3.47
N ASN A 284 19.10 -0.52 -3.35
CA ASN A 284 18.97 0.14 -2.05
C ASN A 284 17.52 0.17 -1.61
N VAL A 285 17.28 -0.06 -0.32
CA VAL A 285 15.94 -0.09 0.30
C VAL A 285 15.80 1.11 1.23
N ALA A 286 14.69 1.83 1.13
CA ALA A 286 14.32 2.91 2.06
C ALA A 286 12.91 2.69 2.60
N LEU A 287 12.73 2.82 3.92
CA LEU A 287 11.48 2.53 4.65
C LEU A 287 11.13 3.66 5.63
N PRO A 288 11.14 4.96 5.22
CA PRO A 288 10.90 6.06 6.13
C PRO A 288 9.42 6.20 6.49
N PHE A 289 9.16 6.64 7.73
CA PHE A 289 7.82 7.01 8.20
C PHE A 289 7.91 8.07 9.28
N ASN A 290 6.94 8.99 9.30
CA ASN A 290 6.82 10.06 10.28
C ASN A 290 5.70 9.80 11.32
N SER A 291 4.99 8.67 11.20
CA SER A 291 4.04 8.14 12.20
C SER A 291 4.75 7.46 13.37
N GLU A 292 4.02 6.96 14.37
CA GLU A 292 4.58 6.24 15.52
C GLU A 292 5.07 4.84 15.15
N GLY A 293 4.44 4.19 14.15
CA GLY A 293 4.84 2.88 13.64
C GLY A 293 4.48 2.68 12.18
N MET A 294 5.14 1.70 11.58
CA MET A 294 4.81 1.17 10.25
C MET A 294 5.11 -0.32 10.23
N TYR A 295 4.09 -1.14 9.93
CA TYR A 295 4.29 -2.57 9.65
C TYR A 295 5.08 -2.71 8.36
N ARG A 296 6.28 -3.27 8.42
CA ARG A 296 7.20 -3.36 7.29
C ARG A 296 8.08 -4.59 7.34
N ALA A 297 8.43 -5.09 6.17
CA ALA A 297 9.43 -6.14 6.02
C ALA A 297 10.14 -6.02 4.68
N TRP A 298 11.38 -6.52 4.63
CA TRP A 298 12.18 -6.52 3.40
C TRP A 298 13.19 -7.67 3.44
N GLY A 299 13.65 -8.08 2.26
CA GLY A 299 14.69 -9.08 2.15
C GLY A 299 15.28 -9.18 0.75
N TYR A 300 16.58 -9.39 0.70
CA TYR A 300 17.28 -9.72 -0.53
C TYR A 300 17.11 -11.22 -0.84
N ALA A 301 17.11 -11.56 -2.12
CA ALA A 301 17.03 -12.96 -2.55
C ALA A 301 18.21 -13.76 -1.97
N GLY A 302 17.92 -14.82 -1.22
CA GLY A 302 18.92 -15.66 -0.54
C GLY A 302 19.27 -15.28 0.89
N ASP A 303 18.80 -14.14 1.37
CA ASP A 303 19.04 -13.69 2.77
C ASP A 303 17.81 -13.96 3.66
N GLU A 304 17.97 -13.87 4.97
CA GLU A 304 16.83 -13.90 5.88
C GLU A 304 16.02 -12.59 5.80
N PRO A 305 14.66 -12.65 5.81
CA PRO A 305 13.81 -11.47 5.88
C PRO A 305 14.05 -10.66 7.15
N SER A 306 13.98 -9.34 7.01
CA SER A 306 13.93 -8.40 8.13
C SER A 306 12.51 -7.87 8.29
N THR A 307 12.05 -7.68 9.52
CA THR A 307 10.74 -7.15 9.86
C THR A 307 10.85 -6.01 10.86
N GLY A 308 9.89 -5.10 10.86
CA GLY A 308 9.82 -4.01 11.81
C GLY A 308 8.43 -3.42 11.94
N ILE A 309 8.13 -2.82 13.10
CA ILE A 309 6.87 -2.13 13.38
C ILE A 309 7.14 -0.72 13.90
N TYR A 310 7.94 -0.59 14.94
CA TYR A 310 8.16 0.67 15.66
C TYR A 310 9.36 1.45 15.13
N ARG A 311 9.48 2.71 15.58
CA ARG A 311 10.74 3.44 15.49
C ARG A 311 11.75 2.82 16.46
N GLU A 312 13.01 2.75 16.03
CA GLU A 312 14.15 2.38 16.87
C GLU A 312 14.55 3.53 17.79
#